data_39966b2d892697fa01c1dae7614f71e3
#
_entry.id   39966b2d892697fa01c1dae7614f71e3
#
_cell.length_a   1.000
_cell.length_b   1.000
_cell.length_c   1.000
_cell.angle_alpha   90.00
_cell.angle_beta   90.00
_cell.angle_gamma   90.00
#
_symmetry.space_group_name_H-M   'P 1'
#
loop_
_entity.id
_entity.type
_entity.pdbx_description
1 polymer ?
#
loop_
_entity_poly.entity_id
_entity_poly.type
_entity_poly.pdbx_seq_one_letter_code
_entity_poly.pdbx_strand_id
1 'polypeptide(L)'
;MAWGLAAWSKLPWLPGIVAVGLFVLTLVAPFVLVQPSFARPIVAQLPADVHSMQAQFGDHVELIGVRLFDRVEPGGTLRVTSYWRALKAVPRDQRLLIRLMHPDGNSAGQLDAMLGTNLYPTTLWQPGQIVVDTHYVRADADLPVFAMLRVHIGVGDEVEPLLPVSGPQAWSSGDVADVGQVQVMR
;
A
#
# COMPACT_ATOMS: atom_id res chain seq x y z
N MET A 1 23.66 21.25 -45.88
CA MET A 1 23.16 21.51 -44.51
C MET A 1 24.29 21.29 -43.48
N ALA A 2 25.09 22.32 -43.20
CA ALA A 2 26.24 22.21 -42.26
C ALA A 2 26.37 23.50 -41.42
N TRP A 3 25.32 23.93 -40.75
CA TRP A 3 25.27 25.20 -40.01
C TRP A 3 25.22 25.04 -38.46
N GLY A 4 25.31 23.81 -37.96
CA GLY A 4 25.13 23.57 -36.48
C GLY A 4 26.39 23.48 -35.62
N LEU A 5 27.56 23.18 -36.19
CA LEU A 5 28.76 22.88 -35.39
C LEU A 5 29.75 24.06 -35.21
N ALA A 6 29.63 25.10 -36.02
CA ALA A 6 30.55 26.24 -35.99
C ALA A 6 30.28 27.26 -34.88
N ALA A 7 29.10 27.23 -34.25
CA ALA A 7 28.73 28.16 -33.16
C ALA A 7 29.31 27.76 -31.80
N TRP A 8 29.59 26.48 -31.55
CA TRP A 8 30.11 25.95 -30.28
C TRP A 8 31.57 26.28 -30.02
N SER A 9 32.35 26.56 -31.08
CA SER A 9 33.76 26.89 -30.94
C SER A 9 34.04 28.32 -30.41
N LYS A 10 33.00 29.18 -30.31
CA LYS A 10 33.13 30.57 -29.89
C LYS A 10 32.94 30.79 -28.38
N LEU A 11 32.57 29.75 -27.60
CA LEU A 11 32.31 29.81 -26.16
C LEU A 11 33.14 28.75 -25.43
N PRO A 12 34.46 29.01 -25.19
CA PRO A 12 35.36 28.00 -24.61
C PRO A 12 34.99 27.55 -23.17
N TRP A 13 34.12 28.26 -22.49
CA TRP A 13 33.67 27.98 -21.15
C TRP A 13 32.42 27.06 -21.10
N LEU A 14 31.71 26.90 -22.21
CA LEU A 14 30.51 26.07 -22.31
C LEU A 14 30.73 24.60 -21.90
N PRO A 15 31.83 23.91 -22.38
CA PRO A 15 32.09 22.53 -21.94
C PRO A 15 32.32 22.41 -20.44
N GLY A 16 32.96 23.42 -19.83
CA GLY A 16 33.18 23.44 -18.37
C GLY A 16 31.89 23.56 -17.58
N ILE A 17 30.96 24.42 -17.99
CA ILE A 17 29.66 24.56 -17.33
C ILE A 17 28.83 23.29 -17.48
N VAL A 18 28.80 22.69 -18.66
CA VAL A 18 28.10 21.42 -18.90
C VAL A 18 28.68 20.31 -18.04
N ALA A 19 30.02 20.22 -17.95
CA ALA A 19 30.68 19.23 -17.11
C ALA A 19 30.36 19.41 -15.62
N VAL A 20 30.40 20.65 -15.12
CA VAL A 20 30.02 20.98 -13.74
C VAL A 20 28.53 20.68 -13.48
N GLY A 21 27.66 21.04 -14.42
CA GLY A 21 26.22 20.75 -14.31
C GLY A 21 25.93 19.25 -14.26
N LEU A 22 26.56 18.45 -15.10
CA LEU A 22 26.45 16.98 -15.08
C LEU A 22 27.03 16.40 -13.78
N PHE A 23 28.16 16.93 -13.30
CA PHE A 23 28.74 16.47 -12.04
C PHE A 23 27.85 16.77 -10.85
N VAL A 24 27.27 17.97 -10.75
CA VAL A 24 26.30 18.33 -9.72
C VAL A 24 25.05 17.44 -9.82
N LEU A 25 24.56 17.21 -11.02
CA LEU A 25 23.38 16.33 -11.23
C LEU A 25 23.66 14.90 -10.77
N THR A 26 24.85 14.34 -11.04
CA THR A 26 25.22 13.00 -10.60
C THR A 26 25.36 12.90 -9.08
N LEU A 27 25.78 13.96 -8.40
CA LEU A 27 25.85 14.00 -6.94
C LEU A 27 24.48 14.18 -6.28
N VAL A 28 23.60 14.98 -6.87
CA VAL A 28 22.30 15.35 -6.29
C VAL A 28 21.19 14.36 -6.64
N ALA A 29 21.21 13.81 -7.85
CA ALA A 29 20.16 12.89 -8.33
C ALA A 29 19.93 11.67 -7.40
N PRO A 30 20.96 10.99 -6.84
CA PRO A 30 20.75 9.90 -5.91
C PRO A 30 19.95 10.30 -4.66
N PHE A 31 20.17 11.50 -4.13
CA PHE A 31 19.51 11.97 -2.92
C PHE A 31 18.09 12.48 -3.18
N VAL A 32 17.83 13.07 -4.34
CA VAL A 32 16.52 13.67 -4.66
C VAL A 32 15.59 12.68 -5.34
N LEU A 33 16.12 11.81 -6.19
CA LEU A 33 15.30 10.90 -7.00
C LEU A 33 15.29 9.46 -6.49
N VAL A 34 16.42 8.97 -5.95
CA VAL A 34 16.57 7.57 -5.58
C VAL A 34 16.18 7.34 -4.11
N GLN A 35 16.74 8.12 -3.17
CA GLN A 35 16.46 7.92 -1.75
C GLN A 35 14.96 7.95 -1.37
N PRO A 36 14.13 8.87 -1.88
CA PRO A 36 12.70 8.86 -1.56
C PRO A 36 11.98 7.58 -1.98
N SER A 37 12.43 6.94 -3.07
CA SER A 37 11.85 5.68 -3.57
C SER A 37 12.12 4.48 -2.66
N PHE A 38 13.13 4.57 -1.79
CA PHE A 38 13.51 3.55 -0.81
C PHE A 38 13.18 3.94 0.64
N ALA A 39 12.44 5.04 0.83
CA ALA A 39 12.00 5.43 2.16
C ALA A 39 11.10 4.33 2.76
N ARG A 40 11.38 3.97 4.02
CA ARG A 40 10.53 3.02 4.73
C ARG A 40 9.12 3.61 4.88
N PRO A 41 8.06 2.84 4.65
CA PRO A 41 6.67 3.32 4.75
C PRO A 41 6.22 3.43 6.21
N ILE A 42 6.96 4.19 7.02
CA ILE A 42 6.72 4.34 8.46
C ILE A 42 6.18 5.75 8.72
N VAL A 43 5.14 5.83 9.55
CA VAL A 43 4.59 7.10 10.04
C VAL A 43 4.67 7.17 11.56
N ALA A 44 4.82 8.38 12.10
CA ALA A 44 4.94 8.59 13.55
C ALA A 44 3.59 8.39 14.27
N GLN A 45 2.49 8.68 13.60
CA GLN A 45 1.13 8.59 14.15
C GLN A 45 0.12 8.35 13.04
N LEU A 46 -1.06 7.85 13.40
CA LEU A 46 -2.17 7.68 12.48
C LEU A 46 -2.68 9.05 12.02
N PRO A 47 -2.80 9.32 10.69
CA PRO A 47 -3.37 10.56 10.19
C PRO A 47 -4.82 10.77 10.64
N ALA A 48 -5.21 12.00 10.91
CA ALA A 48 -6.54 12.33 11.46
C ALA A 48 -7.70 12.03 10.48
N ASP A 49 -7.43 11.91 9.19
CA ASP A 49 -8.41 11.61 8.14
C ASP A 49 -8.55 10.10 7.85
N VAL A 50 -7.90 9.26 8.66
CA VAL A 50 -7.99 7.80 8.54
C VAL A 50 -9.05 7.27 9.51
N HIS A 51 -9.89 6.36 9.04
CA HIS A 51 -10.83 5.64 9.91
C HIS A 51 -10.04 4.73 10.85
N SER A 52 -10.07 5.05 12.15
CA SER A 52 -9.34 4.29 13.17
C SER A 52 -10.00 2.93 13.42
N MET A 53 -9.18 1.91 13.62
CA MET A 53 -9.59 0.53 13.81
C MET A 53 -8.80 -0.12 14.95
N GLN A 54 -9.26 -1.30 15.39
CA GLN A 54 -8.62 -2.12 16.40
C GLN A 54 -8.84 -3.59 16.07
N ALA A 55 -8.17 -4.06 15.02
CA ALA A 55 -8.20 -5.47 14.63
C ALA A 55 -6.81 -6.07 14.78
N GLN A 56 -6.65 -6.97 15.72
CA GLN A 56 -5.40 -7.66 15.97
C GLN A 56 -5.40 -9.02 15.28
N PHE A 57 -4.35 -9.30 14.48
CA PHE A 57 -4.15 -10.56 13.77
C PHE A 57 -3.07 -11.38 14.46
N GLY A 58 -3.46 -12.52 14.99
CA GLY A 58 -2.61 -13.28 15.88
C GLY A 58 -2.11 -12.42 17.03
N ASP A 59 -0.80 -12.48 17.31
CA ASP A 59 -0.17 -11.70 18.39
C ASP A 59 0.95 -10.75 17.91
N HIS A 60 1.12 -10.62 16.59
CA HIS A 60 2.22 -9.87 15.99
C HIS A 60 1.84 -8.53 15.39
N VAL A 61 0.68 -8.41 14.76
CA VAL A 61 0.29 -7.20 14.03
C VAL A 61 -1.14 -6.77 14.35
N GLU A 62 -1.36 -5.47 14.36
CA GLU A 62 -2.65 -4.83 14.59
C GLU A 62 -2.93 -3.87 13.43
N LEU A 63 -4.11 -3.97 12.84
CA LEU A 63 -4.65 -2.99 11.91
C LEU A 63 -5.26 -1.85 12.74
N ILE A 64 -4.62 -0.67 12.70
CA ILE A 64 -5.02 0.49 13.49
C ILE A 64 -5.79 1.53 12.70
N GLY A 65 -5.83 1.40 11.38
CA GLY A 65 -6.61 2.29 10.54
C GLY A 65 -6.64 1.87 9.09
N VAL A 66 -7.71 2.27 8.40
CA VAL A 66 -7.88 2.06 6.96
C VAL A 66 -8.41 3.32 6.32
N ARG A 67 -7.91 3.61 5.13
CA ARG A 67 -8.47 4.61 4.22
C ARG A 67 -8.98 3.89 2.98
N LEU A 68 -10.28 3.92 2.78
CA LEU A 68 -10.98 3.41 1.59
C LEU A 68 -11.48 4.59 0.76
N PHE A 69 -11.55 4.42 -0.56
CA PHE A 69 -12.44 5.23 -1.37
C PHE A 69 -13.85 4.64 -1.25
N ASP A 70 -14.84 5.53 -1.14
CA ASP A 70 -16.26 5.15 -0.97
C ASP A 70 -16.90 4.56 -2.23
N ARG A 71 -16.19 4.53 -3.37
CA ARG A 71 -16.71 4.13 -4.67
C ARG A 71 -15.73 3.28 -5.45
N VAL A 72 -16.28 2.35 -6.23
CA VAL A 72 -15.56 1.55 -7.22
C VAL A 72 -16.42 1.32 -8.46
N GLU A 73 -15.83 1.31 -9.64
CA GLU A 73 -16.51 0.96 -10.89
C GLU A 73 -16.51 -0.56 -11.10
N PRO A 74 -17.54 -1.13 -11.79
CA PRO A 74 -17.46 -2.52 -12.24
C PRO A 74 -16.21 -2.74 -13.10
N GLY A 75 -15.40 -3.75 -12.76
CA GLY A 75 -14.10 -4.01 -13.39
C GLY A 75 -13.01 -3.01 -13.04
N GLY A 76 -13.32 -1.99 -12.24
CA GLY A 76 -12.39 -0.97 -11.76
C GLY A 76 -11.50 -1.47 -10.62
N THR A 77 -10.76 -0.55 -10.04
CA THR A 77 -9.78 -0.85 -8.99
C THR A 77 -10.04 0.00 -7.75
N LEU A 78 -10.24 -0.66 -6.62
CA LEU A 78 -10.34 -0.03 -5.31
C LEU A 78 -8.93 0.11 -4.72
N ARG A 79 -8.55 1.34 -4.34
CA ARG A 79 -7.35 1.56 -3.53
C ARG A 79 -7.67 1.42 -2.05
N VAL A 80 -6.93 0.54 -1.38
CA VAL A 80 -7.01 0.30 0.06
C VAL A 80 -5.68 0.70 0.67
N THR A 81 -5.67 1.70 1.55
CA THR A 81 -4.49 2.08 2.33
C THR A 81 -4.72 1.68 3.78
N SER A 82 -3.91 0.77 4.27
CA SER A 82 -3.98 0.21 5.62
C SER A 82 -2.80 0.69 6.48
N TYR A 83 -3.06 0.87 7.76
CA TYR A 83 -2.09 1.33 8.75
C TYR A 83 -1.93 0.25 9.80
N TRP A 84 -0.73 -0.26 9.90
CA TRP A 84 -0.42 -1.43 10.72
C TRP A 84 0.51 -1.07 11.86
N ARG A 85 0.24 -1.57 13.03
CA ARG A 85 1.16 -1.50 14.17
C ARG A 85 1.79 -2.87 14.39
N ALA A 86 3.12 -2.93 14.42
CA ALA A 86 3.81 -4.12 14.89
C ALA A 86 3.69 -4.19 16.42
N LEU A 87 3.15 -5.28 16.95
CA LEU A 87 3.03 -5.51 18.40
C LEU A 87 4.28 -6.22 18.94
N LYS A 88 4.81 -7.15 18.15
CA LYS A 88 6.02 -7.93 18.42
C LYS A 88 6.85 -8.06 17.14
N ALA A 89 8.07 -8.57 17.25
CA ALA A 89 8.83 -9.00 16.10
C ALA A 89 8.07 -10.10 15.34
N VAL A 90 7.94 -9.95 14.03
CA VAL A 90 7.24 -10.89 13.16
C VAL A 90 8.24 -11.91 12.65
N PRO A 91 8.07 -13.22 12.95
CA PRO A 91 9.10 -14.24 12.66
C PRO A 91 9.14 -14.64 11.18
N ARG A 92 8.07 -14.41 10.43
CA ARG A 92 7.94 -14.72 9.00
C ARG A 92 7.19 -13.61 8.29
N ASP A 93 7.45 -13.47 7.00
CA ASP A 93 6.71 -12.49 6.20
C ASP A 93 5.24 -12.88 6.10
N GLN A 94 4.38 -11.92 6.39
CA GLN A 94 2.95 -12.11 6.39
C GLN A 94 2.37 -11.78 5.01
N ARG A 95 1.29 -12.47 4.67
CA ARG A 95 0.47 -12.20 3.50
C ARG A 95 -0.78 -11.43 3.91
N LEU A 96 -1.23 -10.58 3.02
CA LEU A 96 -2.43 -9.79 3.16
C LEU A 96 -3.47 -10.29 2.17
N LEU A 97 -4.63 -10.66 2.67
CA LEU A 97 -5.79 -10.99 1.87
C LEU A 97 -6.80 -9.86 1.97
N ILE A 98 -7.17 -9.24 0.85
CA ILE A 98 -8.26 -8.27 0.79
C ILE A 98 -9.37 -8.86 -0.07
N ARG A 99 -10.60 -8.88 0.45
CA ARG A 99 -11.78 -9.36 -0.27
C ARG A 99 -12.84 -8.27 -0.35
N LEU A 100 -13.42 -8.13 -1.54
CA LEU A 100 -14.66 -7.40 -1.76
C LEU A 100 -15.78 -8.41 -1.73
N MET A 101 -16.77 -8.21 -0.86
CA MET A 101 -17.83 -9.19 -0.62
C MET A 101 -19.19 -8.56 -0.88
N HIS A 102 -20.02 -9.27 -1.64
CA HIS A 102 -21.44 -8.94 -1.74
C HIS A 102 -22.15 -9.17 -0.40
N PRO A 103 -23.32 -8.54 -0.18
CA PRO A 103 -24.16 -8.79 1.00
C PRO A 103 -24.61 -10.24 1.14
N ASP A 104 -24.72 -10.98 0.04
CA ASP A 104 -25.06 -12.40 0.00
C ASP A 104 -23.90 -13.36 0.34
N GLY A 105 -22.69 -12.81 0.58
CA GLY A 105 -21.50 -13.55 0.93
C GLY A 105 -20.65 -14.01 -0.26
N ASN A 106 -21.06 -13.70 -1.49
CA ASN A 106 -20.25 -14.01 -2.67
C ASN A 106 -19.08 -13.03 -2.82
N SER A 107 -17.96 -13.50 -3.40
CA SER A 107 -16.81 -12.64 -3.71
C SER A 107 -17.16 -11.72 -4.88
N ALA A 108 -16.77 -10.46 -4.76
CA ALA A 108 -16.85 -9.40 -5.77
C ALA A 108 -15.47 -8.92 -6.23
N GLY A 109 -14.43 -9.62 -5.81
CA GLY A 109 -13.03 -9.36 -6.11
C GLY A 109 -12.14 -9.66 -4.91
N GLN A 110 -10.90 -10.02 -5.19
CA GLN A 110 -9.91 -10.27 -4.13
C GLN A 110 -8.49 -9.93 -4.56
N LEU A 111 -7.65 -9.70 -3.58
CA LEU A 111 -6.20 -9.57 -3.70
C LEU A 111 -5.54 -10.41 -2.63
N ASP A 112 -4.52 -11.17 -3.04
CA ASP A 112 -3.58 -11.86 -2.16
C ASP A 112 -2.19 -11.32 -2.46
N ALA A 113 -1.56 -10.69 -1.47
CA ALA A 113 -0.29 -9.98 -1.62
C ALA A 113 0.58 -10.13 -0.36
N MET A 114 1.83 -9.70 -0.44
CA MET A 114 2.66 -9.55 0.76
C MET A 114 2.14 -8.38 1.59
N LEU A 115 2.07 -8.55 2.90
CA LEU A 115 1.84 -7.47 3.85
C LEU A 115 3.14 -6.66 4.00
N GLY A 116 3.04 -5.35 3.82
CA GLY A 116 4.18 -4.47 3.66
C GLY A 116 4.67 -4.44 2.21
N THR A 117 5.79 -3.80 1.99
CA THR A 117 6.39 -3.71 0.65
C THR A 117 7.52 -4.73 0.49
N ASN A 118 7.87 -5.08 -0.75
CA ASN A 118 9.04 -5.91 -1.03
C ASN A 118 10.35 -5.33 -0.45
N LEU A 119 10.39 -4.02 -0.20
CA LEU A 119 11.54 -3.33 0.39
C LEU A 119 11.45 -3.23 1.92
N TYR A 120 10.27 -3.47 2.51
CA TYR A 120 10.04 -3.43 3.95
C TYR A 120 9.00 -4.50 4.35
N PRO A 121 9.35 -5.79 4.20
CA PRO A 121 8.51 -6.91 4.60
C PRO A 121 8.30 -6.94 6.12
N THR A 122 7.29 -7.66 6.57
CA THR A 122 6.88 -7.69 7.99
C THR A 122 7.98 -8.16 8.94
N THR A 123 8.89 -9.01 8.49
CA THR A 123 10.06 -9.48 9.28
C THR A 123 11.03 -8.34 9.66
N LEU A 124 10.98 -7.21 8.97
CA LEU A 124 11.79 -6.01 9.29
C LEU A 124 11.08 -5.02 10.20
N TRP A 125 9.80 -5.26 10.52
CA TRP A 125 9.03 -4.35 11.36
C TRP A 125 9.47 -4.43 12.81
N GLN A 126 9.57 -3.28 13.46
CA GLN A 126 9.94 -3.21 14.87
C GLN A 126 8.71 -2.95 15.74
N PRO A 127 8.62 -3.52 16.94
CA PRO A 127 7.53 -3.29 17.86
C PRO A 127 7.25 -1.79 18.08
N GLY A 128 5.98 -1.41 18.00
CA GLY A 128 5.52 -0.03 18.13
C GLY A 128 5.57 0.81 16.85
N GLN A 129 6.22 0.36 15.78
CA GLN A 129 6.20 1.05 14.49
C GLN A 129 4.80 1.01 13.85
N ILE A 130 4.44 2.13 13.22
CA ILE A 130 3.25 2.21 12.37
C ILE A 130 3.70 2.20 10.92
N VAL A 131 3.32 1.15 10.20
CA VAL A 131 3.66 0.93 8.79
C VAL A 131 2.44 1.20 7.93
N VAL A 132 2.62 1.97 6.86
CA VAL A 132 1.57 2.25 5.87
C VAL A 132 1.74 1.31 4.70
N ASP A 133 0.66 0.64 4.31
CA ASP A 133 0.64 -0.26 3.19
C ASP A 133 -0.53 0.08 2.25
N THR A 134 -0.28 0.09 0.94
CA THR A 134 -1.29 0.46 -0.05
C THR A 134 -1.39 -0.61 -1.12
N HIS A 135 -2.59 -1.12 -1.28
CA HIS A 135 -2.92 -2.15 -2.25
C HIS A 135 -4.06 -1.73 -3.16
N TYR A 136 -4.15 -2.39 -4.31
CA TYR A 136 -5.14 -2.15 -5.34
C TYR A 136 -5.90 -3.44 -5.64
N VAL A 137 -7.17 -3.48 -5.26
CA VAL A 137 -8.04 -4.64 -5.44
C VAL A 137 -8.91 -4.43 -6.66
N ARG A 138 -8.87 -5.35 -7.60
CA ARG A 138 -9.74 -5.30 -8.77
C ARG A 138 -11.12 -5.83 -8.40
N ALA A 139 -12.15 -5.04 -8.70
CA ALA A 139 -13.53 -5.44 -8.59
C ALA A 139 -13.98 -6.22 -9.85
N ASP A 140 -14.91 -7.14 -9.71
CA ASP A 140 -15.43 -7.91 -10.83
C ASP A 140 -16.19 -7.01 -11.82
N ALA A 141 -16.17 -7.38 -13.10
CA ALA A 141 -16.73 -6.53 -14.17
C ALA A 141 -18.26 -6.58 -14.27
N ASP A 142 -18.88 -7.60 -13.69
CA ASP A 142 -20.34 -7.86 -13.74
C ASP A 142 -21.07 -7.35 -12.50
N LEU A 143 -20.42 -6.52 -11.69
CA LEU A 143 -21.01 -5.97 -10.48
C LEU A 143 -22.23 -5.10 -10.77
N PRO A 144 -23.34 -5.29 -10.04
CA PRO A 144 -24.50 -4.42 -10.15
C PRO A 144 -24.15 -2.99 -9.69
N VAL A 145 -24.54 -1.98 -10.49
CA VAL A 145 -24.42 -0.57 -10.10
C VAL A 145 -25.29 -0.32 -8.87
N PHE A 146 -24.79 0.49 -7.93
CA PHE A 146 -25.36 0.78 -6.62
C PHE A 146 -25.28 -0.36 -5.60
N ALA A 147 -24.66 -1.50 -5.93
CA ALA A 147 -24.38 -2.51 -4.91
C ALA A 147 -23.44 -1.93 -3.83
N MET A 148 -23.67 -2.35 -2.59
CA MET A 148 -22.76 -2.07 -1.47
C MET A 148 -21.91 -3.30 -1.22
N LEU A 149 -20.61 -3.17 -1.36
CA LEU A 149 -19.66 -4.23 -1.08
C LEU A 149 -19.03 -4.03 0.31
N ARG A 150 -18.84 -5.11 1.07
CA ARG A 150 -18.01 -5.10 2.27
C ARG A 150 -16.55 -5.33 1.89
N VAL A 151 -15.66 -4.67 2.61
CA VAL A 151 -14.22 -4.88 2.45
C VAL A 151 -13.71 -5.64 3.66
N HIS A 152 -13.21 -6.84 3.44
CA HIS A 152 -12.64 -7.69 4.47
C HIS A 152 -11.12 -7.78 4.30
N ILE A 153 -10.39 -7.75 5.40
CA ILE A 153 -8.95 -7.92 5.45
C ILE A 153 -8.62 -9.13 6.32
N GLY A 154 -7.81 -10.03 5.78
CA GLY A 154 -7.18 -11.15 6.48
C GLY A 154 -5.66 -11.07 6.41
N VAL A 155 -4.99 -11.64 7.38
CA VAL A 155 -3.52 -11.77 7.43
C VAL A 155 -3.17 -13.22 7.70
N GLY A 156 -2.15 -13.73 7.04
CA GLY A 156 -1.67 -15.09 7.25
C GLY A 156 -0.21 -15.22 6.81
N ASP A 157 0.29 -16.44 6.84
CA ASP A 157 1.61 -16.79 6.31
C ASP A 157 1.54 -18.09 5.50
N GLU A 158 2.69 -18.67 5.13
CA GLU A 158 2.73 -19.92 4.37
C GLU A 158 2.26 -21.14 5.20
N VAL A 159 2.26 -21.04 6.52
CA VAL A 159 1.89 -22.13 7.45
C VAL A 159 0.46 -21.96 7.92
N GLU A 160 0.09 -20.72 8.28
CA GLU A 160 -1.24 -20.35 8.70
C GLU A 160 -1.86 -19.41 7.66
N PRO A 161 -2.71 -19.93 6.76
CA PRO A 161 -3.27 -19.14 5.64
C PRO A 161 -4.05 -17.91 6.11
N LEU A 162 -4.70 -17.99 7.29
CA LEU A 162 -5.30 -16.84 7.95
C LEU A 162 -5.12 -16.95 9.46
N LEU A 163 -4.61 -15.87 10.06
CA LEU A 163 -4.48 -15.73 11.51
C LEU A 163 -5.83 -15.39 12.13
N PRO A 164 -6.09 -15.83 13.37
CA PRO A 164 -7.27 -15.44 14.10
C PRO A 164 -7.27 -13.92 14.33
N VAL A 165 -8.45 -13.30 14.17
CA VAL A 165 -8.66 -11.86 14.38
C VAL A 165 -9.41 -11.64 15.68
N SER A 166 -8.92 -10.69 16.47
CA SER A 166 -9.60 -10.19 17.65
C SER A 166 -9.85 -8.68 17.58
N GLY A 167 -10.84 -8.20 18.32
CA GLY A 167 -11.21 -6.79 18.33
C GLY A 167 -12.61 -6.52 17.76
N PRO A 168 -13.05 -5.26 17.80
CA PRO A 168 -14.41 -4.86 17.39
C PRO A 168 -14.72 -5.11 15.92
N GLN A 169 -13.69 -5.15 15.06
CA GLN A 169 -13.81 -5.36 13.62
C GLN A 169 -13.69 -6.83 13.20
N ALA A 170 -13.48 -7.76 14.14
CA ALA A 170 -13.43 -9.19 13.83
C ALA A 170 -14.76 -9.62 13.20
N TRP A 171 -14.70 -10.21 12.01
CA TRP A 171 -15.86 -10.78 11.36
C TRP A 171 -16.28 -12.11 12.03
N SER A 172 -17.50 -12.53 11.80
CA SER A 172 -18.07 -13.73 12.44
C SER A 172 -17.30 -15.02 12.18
N SER A 173 -16.53 -15.10 11.09
CA SER A 173 -15.61 -16.23 10.82
C SER A 173 -14.39 -16.24 11.76
N GLY A 174 -14.02 -15.10 12.36
CA GLY A 174 -12.88 -14.99 13.27
C GLY A 174 -11.50 -14.94 12.61
N ASP A 175 -11.44 -14.89 11.27
CA ASP A 175 -10.20 -14.92 10.49
C ASP A 175 -10.02 -13.69 9.58
N VAL A 176 -11.00 -12.81 9.52
CA VAL A 176 -10.95 -11.54 8.79
C VAL A 176 -11.55 -10.40 9.60
N ALA A 177 -11.09 -9.18 9.32
CA ALA A 177 -11.66 -7.94 9.84
C ALA A 177 -12.56 -7.29 8.79
N ASP A 178 -13.76 -6.82 9.18
CA ASP A 178 -14.60 -5.94 8.36
C ASP A 178 -14.06 -4.51 8.51
N VAL A 179 -13.58 -3.94 7.42
CA VAL A 179 -12.93 -2.62 7.43
C VAL A 179 -13.79 -1.52 6.80
N GLY A 180 -14.99 -1.85 6.37
CA GLY A 180 -15.95 -0.88 5.85
C GLY A 180 -16.66 -1.33 4.58
N GLN A 181 -17.32 -0.36 3.95
CA GLN A 181 -18.12 -0.60 2.75
C GLN A 181 -17.74 0.37 1.64
N VAL A 182 -17.95 -0.08 0.41
CA VAL A 182 -17.73 0.69 -0.82
C VAL A 182 -18.92 0.51 -1.76
N GLN A 183 -19.36 1.59 -2.40
CA GLN A 183 -20.46 1.56 -3.34
C GLN A 183 -19.95 1.34 -4.77
N VAL A 184 -20.64 0.44 -5.51
CA VAL A 184 -20.40 0.26 -6.94
C VAL A 184 -21.10 1.38 -7.71
N MET A 185 -20.34 2.16 -8.46
CA MET A 185 -20.85 3.28 -9.27
C MET A 185 -20.22 3.25 -10.66
N ARG A 186 -20.86 3.91 -11.60
CA ARG A 186 -20.31 4.21 -12.93
C ARG A 186 -19.70 5.60 -12.96
#